data_a342e7b013b6ab405085e0a0c4083a21
#
_entry.id   a342e7b013b6ab405085e0a0c4083a21
#
_cell.length_a   1.000
_cell.length_b   1.000
_cell.length_c   1.000
_cell.angle_alpha   90.00
_cell.angle_beta   90.00
_cell.angle_gamma   90.00
#
_symmetry.space_group_name_H-M   'P 1'
#
loop_
_entity.id
_entity.type
_entity.pdbx_description
1 polymer ?
#
loop_
_entity_poly.entity_id
_entity_poly.type
_entity_poly.pdbx_seq_one_letter_code
_entity_poly.pdbx_strand_id
1 'polypeptide(L)'
;MWSSSLTDSTLRGKPDNQSVEYATRINWINEIFEVTTKPLIFDADNGGRTEHIKYIVSSLERIGASAIIIEDKVGLKKNSLFKNQKNVKQDSIKNFSNKIRVAKKSTISENFMIIARIESFILGKKIKDALKRAEAYSKAGADAILVHSKEKNPSQIFSFAKKFKKSKFFKPLVAVPSSYSKTYEKDLIKNGFSVVIYANQMLR
;
A
#
# COMPACT_ATOMS: atom_id res chain seq x y z
N MET A 1 11.02 -7.70 1.70
CA MET A 1 11.50 -6.35 2.14
C MET A 1 10.46 -5.29 1.81
N TRP A 2 10.58 -4.09 2.37
CA TRP A 2 9.71 -2.95 2.13
C TRP A 2 10.53 -1.73 1.68
N SER A 3 10.38 -1.30 0.42
CA SER A 3 10.96 -0.05 -0.08
C SER A 3 10.01 1.11 0.24
N SER A 4 10.26 1.75 1.36
CA SER A 4 9.43 2.85 1.88
C SER A 4 9.77 4.18 1.22
N SER A 5 8.77 4.92 0.78
CA SER A 5 8.95 6.30 0.29
C SER A 5 9.48 7.24 1.38
N LEU A 6 9.10 7.02 2.64
CA LEU A 6 9.64 7.79 3.77
C LEU A 6 11.15 7.54 3.94
N THR A 7 11.59 6.27 3.88
CA THR A 7 13.02 5.94 3.97
C THR A 7 13.81 6.56 2.84
N ASP A 8 13.34 6.41 1.61
CA ASP A 8 13.97 6.98 0.42
C ASP A 8 14.09 8.51 0.50
N SER A 9 13.04 9.17 0.99
CA SER A 9 13.05 10.63 1.16
C SER A 9 14.02 11.06 2.26
N THR A 10 14.02 10.35 3.40
CA THR A 10 14.89 10.65 4.54
C THR A 10 16.37 10.52 4.17
N LEU A 11 16.75 9.46 3.48
CA LEU A 11 18.13 9.25 3.00
C LEU A 11 18.63 10.38 2.10
N ARG A 12 17.74 11.09 1.43
CA ARG A 12 18.04 12.20 0.52
C ARG A 12 17.80 13.58 1.10
N GLY A 13 17.48 13.67 2.41
CA GLY A 13 17.14 14.93 3.06
C GLY A 13 15.92 15.64 2.45
N LYS A 14 15.02 14.89 1.82
CA LYS A 14 13.81 15.42 1.18
C LYS A 14 12.56 15.10 1.98
N PRO A 15 11.49 15.92 1.90
CA PRO A 15 10.22 15.61 2.54
C PRO A 15 9.54 14.41 1.85
N ASP A 16 8.81 13.60 2.64
CA ASP A 16 8.03 12.45 2.16
C ASP A 16 6.69 12.90 1.55
N ASN A 17 6.79 13.56 0.41
CA ASN A 17 5.66 14.14 -0.32
C ASN A 17 5.77 13.96 -1.85
N GLN A 18 6.42 12.87 -2.29
CA GLN A 18 6.73 12.57 -3.68
C GLN A 18 7.80 13.49 -4.29
N SER A 19 8.60 14.18 -3.48
CA SER A 19 9.77 14.96 -3.96
C SER A 19 10.90 14.08 -4.50
N VAL A 20 10.90 12.79 -4.18
CA VAL A 20 11.80 11.81 -4.78
C VAL A 20 11.02 11.07 -5.87
N GLU A 21 11.44 11.25 -7.11
CA GLU A 21 10.79 10.68 -8.27
C GLU A 21 10.89 9.15 -8.31
N TYR A 22 9.91 8.51 -8.96
CA TYR A 22 9.87 7.05 -9.11
C TYR A 22 11.14 6.50 -9.78
N ALA A 23 11.65 7.15 -10.81
CA ALA A 23 12.88 6.71 -11.49
C ALA A 23 14.08 6.62 -10.52
N THR A 24 14.26 7.64 -9.69
CA THR A 24 15.31 7.65 -8.66
C THR A 24 15.13 6.52 -7.65
N ARG A 25 13.90 6.28 -7.20
CA ARG A 25 13.56 5.23 -6.24
C ARG A 25 13.72 3.82 -6.84
N ILE A 26 13.35 3.65 -8.10
CA ILE A 26 13.51 2.39 -8.84
C ILE A 26 15.00 2.07 -9.03
N ASN A 27 15.81 3.05 -9.39
CA ASN A 27 17.26 2.85 -9.51
C ASN A 27 17.90 2.39 -8.19
N TRP A 28 17.45 2.94 -7.05
CA TRP A 28 17.89 2.52 -5.73
C TRP A 28 17.56 1.04 -5.42
N ILE A 29 16.49 0.49 -6.00
CA ILE A 29 16.16 -0.94 -5.83
C ILE A 29 17.24 -1.84 -6.44
N ASN A 30 17.88 -1.44 -7.53
CA ASN A 30 19.00 -2.21 -8.09
C ASN A 30 20.12 -2.35 -7.06
N GLU A 31 20.51 -1.26 -6.38
CA GLU A 31 21.53 -1.30 -5.33
C GLU A 31 21.12 -2.20 -4.14
N ILE A 32 19.83 -2.21 -3.77
CA ILE A 32 19.31 -3.14 -2.76
C ILE A 32 19.48 -4.59 -3.22
N PHE A 33 19.20 -4.89 -4.47
CA PHE A 33 19.33 -6.26 -5.00
C PHE A 33 20.76 -6.73 -5.22
N GLU A 34 21.75 -5.85 -5.18
CA GLU A 34 23.17 -6.24 -5.14
C GLU A 34 23.52 -7.00 -3.85
N VAL A 35 22.80 -6.74 -2.75
CA VAL A 35 23.10 -7.31 -1.43
C VAL A 35 22.05 -8.33 -0.93
N THR A 36 20.98 -8.55 -1.68
CA THR A 36 19.92 -9.47 -1.24
C THR A 36 19.03 -9.96 -2.39
N THR A 37 18.53 -11.18 -2.27
CA THR A 37 17.55 -11.82 -3.17
C THR A 37 16.16 -11.90 -2.56
N LYS A 38 15.92 -11.27 -1.40
CA LYS A 38 14.63 -11.34 -0.70
C LYS A 38 13.54 -10.60 -1.48
N PRO A 39 12.29 -11.12 -1.51
CA PRO A 39 11.17 -10.44 -2.12
C PRO A 39 11.02 -8.99 -1.64
N LEU A 40 10.77 -8.07 -2.56
CA LEU A 40 10.64 -6.64 -2.27
C LEU A 40 9.27 -6.12 -2.68
N ILE A 41 8.61 -5.41 -1.76
CA ILE A 41 7.37 -4.67 -2.00
C ILE A 41 7.72 -3.18 -2.10
N PHE A 42 7.32 -2.53 -3.19
CA PHE A 42 7.54 -1.12 -3.44
C PHE A 42 6.36 -0.26 -3.01
N ASP A 43 6.61 0.75 -2.16
CA ASP A 43 5.63 1.80 -1.80
C ASP A 43 5.54 2.83 -2.92
N ALA A 44 4.49 2.77 -3.71
CA ALA A 44 4.28 3.68 -4.83
C ALA A 44 3.41 4.89 -4.48
N ASP A 45 3.23 5.21 -3.20
CA ASP A 45 2.35 6.30 -2.80
C ASP A 45 0.96 6.17 -3.49
N ASN A 46 0.48 7.19 -4.19
CA ASN A 46 -0.77 7.12 -4.96
C ASN A 46 -0.60 6.54 -6.39
N GLY A 47 0.59 6.08 -6.76
CA GLY A 47 0.89 5.51 -8.07
C GLY A 47 0.99 6.53 -9.21
N GLY A 48 0.98 7.82 -8.92
CA GLY A 48 1.04 8.87 -9.94
C GLY A 48 -0.20 8.91 -10.84
N ARG A 49 -0.01 9.31 -12.09
CA ARG A 49 -1.08 9.34 -13.10
C ARG A 49 -1.40 7.93 -13.58
N THR A 50 -2.69 7.66 -13.81
CA THR A 50 -3.15 6.35 -14.29
C THR A 50 -2.51 5.94 -15.60
N GLU A 51 -2.27 6.89 -16.49
CA GLU A 51 -1.64 6.66 -17.80
C GLU A 51 -0.17 6.23 -17.68
N HIS A 52 0.49 6.60 -16.58
CA HIS A 52 1.91 6.33 -16.36
C HIS A 52 2.18 5.09 -15.51
N ILE A 53 1.18 4.59 -14.76
CA ILE A 53 1.36 3.46 -13.84
C ILE A 53 1.92 2.21 -14.53
N LYS A 54 1.58 2.01 -15.79
CA LYS A 54 2.09 0.89 -16.60
C LYS A 54 3.62 0.88 -16.69
N TYR A 55 4.23 2.05 -16.83
CA TYR A 55 5.69 2.15 -16.92
C TYR A 55 6.37 1.88 -15.58
N ILE A 56 5.73 2.32 -14.47
CA ILE A 56 6.22 2.05 -13.11
C ILE A 56 6.17 0.54 -12.84
N VAL A 57 5.03 -0.11 -13.13
CA VAL A 57 4.85 -1.55 -12.96
C VAL A 57 5.87 -2.34 -13.78
N SER A 58 5.99 -2.05 -15.08
CA SER A 58 6.94 -2.75 -15.95
C SER A 58 8.40 -2.56 -15.52
N SER A 59 8.76 -1.37 -15.03
CA SER A 59 10.12 -1.11 -14.53
C SER A 59 10.40 -1.88 -13.25
N LEU A 60 9.45 -1.90 -12.29
CA LEU A 60 9.58 -2.65 -11.05
C LEU A 60 9.68 -4.16 -11.28
N GLU A 61 8.86 -4.68 -12.17
CA GLU A 61 8.87 -6.11 -12.50
C GLU A 61 10.18 -6.51 -13.18
N ARG A 62 10.67 -5.71 -14.13
CA ARG A 62 11.94 -5.94 -14.82
C ARG A 62 13.14 -6.00 -13.87
N ILE A 63 13.16 -5.18 -12.82
CA ILE A 63 14.26 -5.21 -11.83
C ILE A 63 14.07 -6.27 -10.74
N GLY A 64 13.02 -7.08 -10.78
CA GLY A 64 12.79 -8.18 -9.86
C GLY A 64 12.01 -7.85 -8.59
N ALA A 65 11.38 -6.66 -8.50
CA ALA A 65 10.45 -6.38 -7.40
C ALA A 65 9.27 -7.36 -7.43
N SER A 66 8.75 -7.74 -6.28
CA SER A 66 7.69 -8.74 -6.16
C SER A 66 6.29 -8.15 -6.10
N ALA A 67 6.17 -6.90 -5.68
CA ALA A 67 4.87 -6.23 -5.55
C ALA A 67 5.01 -4.71 -5.55
N ILE A 68 3.90 -4.06 -5.88
CA ILE A 68 3.69 -2.62 -5.72
C ILE A 68 2.50 -2.37 -4.80
N ILE A 69 2.62 -1.42 -3.85
CA ILE A 69 1.47 -0.91 -3.07
C ILE A 69 1.11 0.48 -3.56
N ILE A 70 -0.18 0.68 -3.82
CA ILE A 70 -0.74 1.96 -4.28
C ILE A 70 -1.86 2.37 -3.33
N GLU A 71 -1.82 3.62 -2.81
CA GLU A 71 -2.87 4.16 -1.93
C GLU A 71 -3.93 4.96 -2.69
N ASP A 72 -5.17 4.89 -2.22
CA ASP A 72 -6.32 5.56 -2.83
C ASP A 72 -6.51 7.04 -2.40
N LYS A 73 -5.40 7.75 -2.20
CA LYS A 73 -5.39 9.20 -2.02
C LYS A 73 -5.10 9.93 -3.33
N VAL A 74 -5.55 11.17 -3.45
CA VAL A 74 -5.27 12.07 -4.58
C VAL A 74 -4.56 13.34 -4.14
N GLY A 75 -3.81 13.94 -5.06
CA GLY A 75 -3.01 15.13 -4.80
C GLY A 75 -1.65 14.79 -4.22
N LEU A 76 -1.00 15.80 -3.68
CA LEU A 76 0.33 15.66 -3.08
C LEU A 76 0.26 14.72 -1.87
N LYS A 77 1.21 13.79 -1.81
CA LYS A 77 1.31 12.85 -0.69
C LYS A 77 1.41 13.58 0.64
N LYS A 78 0.68 13.07 1.62
CA LYS A 78 0.79 13.45 3.02
C LYS A 78 0.87 12.20 3.87
N ASN A 79 1.84 12.13 4.76
CA ASN A 79 2.01 10.97 5.63
C ASN A 79 0.71 10.69 6.40
N SER A 80 0.22 9.46 6.31
CA SER A 80 -1.08 9.05 6.84
C SER A 80 -1.14 9.05 8.37
N LEU A 81 0.02 8.99 9.05
CA LEU A 81 0.10 9.02 10.51
C LEU A 81 0.08 10.43 11.10
N PHE A 82 0.21 11.47 10.29
CA PHE A 82 0.05 12.84 10.78
C PHE A 82 -1.38 13.10 11.24
N LYS A 83 -1.53 13.78 12.38
CA LYS A 83 -2.85 14.09 12.97
C LYS A 83 -3.73 14.91 12.02
N ASN A 84 -3.13 15.90 11.34
CA ASN A 84 -3.86 16.79 10.45
C ASN A 84 -3.90 16.24 9.02
N GLN A 85 -5.05 15.66 8.65
CA GLN A 85 -5.36 15.19 7.30
C GLN A 85 -6.28 16.17 6.54
N LYS A 86 -6.37 17.45 6.96
CA LYS A 86 -7.13 18.49 6.24
C LYS A 86 -6.64 18.59 4.80
N ASN A 87 -7.57 18.76 3.88
CA ASN A 87 -7.34 18.87 2.44
C ASN A 87 -6.81 17.61 1.74
N VAL A 88 -6.66 16.48 2.44
CA VAL A 88 -6.38 15.20 1.79
C VAL A 88 -7.69 14.59 1.30
N LYS A 89 -7.73 14.29 0.02
CA LYS A 89 -8.91 13.67 -0.62
C LYS A 89 -8.61 12.21 -0.95
N GLN A 90 -9.62 11.36 -0.75
CA GLN A 90 -9.59 10.00 -1.23
C GLN A 90 -10.14 9.95 -2.65
N ASP A 91 -9.49 9.20 -3.53
CA ASP A 91 -9.94 9.03 -4.90
C ASP A 91 -11.33 8.39 -4.96
N SER A 92 -12.03 8.62 -6.05
CA SER A 92 -13.27 7.90 -6.31
C SER A 92 -12.99 6.40 -6.48
N ILE A 93 -13.94 5.57 -6.06
CA ILE A 93 -13.82 4.12 -6.25
C ILE A 93 -13.61 3.79 -7.73
N LYS A 94 -14.30 4.50 -8.62
CA LYS A 94 -14.21 4.30 -10.08
C LYS A 94 -12.79 4.57 -10.60
N ASN A 95 -12.23 5.74 -10.27
CA ASN A 95 -10.91 6.15 -10.77
C ASN A 95 -9.82 5.23 -10.23
N PHE A 96 -9.82 4.97 -8.92
CA PHE A 96 -8.80 4.12 -8.33
C PHE A 96 -8.91 2.66 -8.80
N SER A 97 -10.14 2.13 -8.95
CA SER A 97 -10.34 0.81 -9.57
C SER A 97 -9.80 0.76 -11.01
N ASN A 98 -9.94 1.86 -11.77
CA ASN A 98 -9.35 1.94 -13.11
C ASN A 98 -7.82 1.91 -13.05
N LYS A 99 -7.20 2.64 -12.12
CA LYS A 99 -5.75 2.62 -11.90
C LYS A 99 -5.26 1.21 -11.55
N ILE A 100 -5.92 0.50 -10.63
CA ILE A 100 -5.61 -0.90 -10.31
C ILE A 100 -5.72 -1.80 -11.55
N ARG A 101 -6.77 -1.63 -12.35
CA ARG A 101 -6.96 -2.41 -13.58
C ARG A 101 -5.84 -2.17 -14.59
N VAL A 102 -5.43 -0.91 -14.78
CA VAL A 102 -4.31 -0.57 -15.67
C VAL A 102 -3.02 -1.17 -15.12
N ALA A 103 -2.74 -1.03 -13.83
CA ALA A 103 -1.57 -1.63 -13.19
C ALA A 103 -1.54 -3.15 -13.38
N LYS A 104 -2.64 -3.86 -13.10
CA LYS A 104 -2.72 -5.33 -13.23
C LYS A 104 -2.58 -5.79 -14.68
N LYS A 105 -3.15 -5.08 -15.64
CA LYS A 105 -2.97 -5.39 -17.08
C LYS A 105 -1.55 -5.14 -17.60
N SER A 106 -0.76 -4.41 -16.86
CA SER A 106 0.62 -4.07 -17.23
C SER A 106 1.65 -5.04 -16.67
N THR A 107 1.24 -5.98 -15.81
CA THR A 107 2.14 -7.03 -15.31
C THR A 107 2.42 -8.04 -16.42
N ILE A 108 3.66 -8.52 -16.49
CA ILE A 108 4.12 -9.55 -17.42
C ILE A 108 4.01 -10.91 -16.72
N SER A 109 4.45 -10.99 -15.49
CA SER A 109 4.41 -12.19 -14.66
C SER A 109 3.14 -12.24 -13.80
N GLU A 110 2.57 -13.43 -13.66
CA GLU A 110 1.47 -13.68 -12.71
C GLU A 110 1.90 -13.54 -11.25
N ASN A 111 3.20 -13.62 -10.99
CA ASN A 111 3.78 -13.54 -9.65
C ASN A 111 3.95 -12.10 -9.13
N PHE A 112 3.90 -11.08 -10.01
CA PHE A 112 3.98 -9.69 -9.58
C PHE A 112 2.62 -9.23 -9.03
N MET A 113 2.60 -8.76 -7.78
CA MET A 113 1.38 -8.43 -7.06
C MET A 113 1.08 -6.93 -7.09
N ILE A 114 -0.19 -6.60 -7.34
CA ILE A 114 -0.75 -5.24 -7.16
C ILE A 114 -1.50 -5.21 -5.83
N ILE A 115 -1.00 -4.43 -4.87
CA ILE A 115 -1.60 -4.30 -3.54
C ILE A 115 -2.33 -2.95 -3.45
N ALA A 116 -3.63 -2.98 -3.22
CA ALA A 116 -4.43 -1.76 -3.05
C ALA A 116 -4.46 -1.34 -1.56
N ARG A 117 -3.98 -0.13 -1.27
CA ARG A 117 -4.01 0.45 0.08
C ARG A 117 -5.20 1.39 0.23
N ILE A 118 -6.04 1.11 1.22
CA ILE A 118 -7.27 1.83 1.53
C ILE A 118 -7.03 2.79 2.68
N GLU A 119 -7.23 4.08 2.44
CA GLU A 119 -7.02 5.16 3.39
C GLU A 119 -8.33 5.64 4.06
N SER A 120 -9.43 4.89 3.93
CA SER A 120 -10.74 5.27 4.49
C SER A 120 -10.68 5.61 5.98
N PHE A 121 -10.03 4.78 6.79
CA PHE A 121 -9.95 5.02 8.24
C PHE A 121 -9.04 6.21 8.59
N ILE A 122 -7.98 6.42 7.84
CA ILE A 122 -7.10 7.59 7.99
C ILE A 122 -7.87 8.89 7.77
N LEU A 123 -8.80 8.86 6.80
CA LEU A 123 -9.64 10.01 6.43
C LEU A 123 -10.96 10.07 7.23
N GLY A 124 -11.09 9.28 8.31
CA GLY A 124 -12.25 9.31 9.21
C GLY A 124 -13.51 8.67 8.66
N LYS A 125 -13.41 7.91 7.56
CA LYS A 125 -14.57 7.21 6.99
C LYS A 125 -14.90 5.93 7.76
N LYS A 126 -16.15 5.50 7.64
CA LYS A 126 -16.66 4.31 8.31
C LYS A 126 -16.22 3.02 7.62
N ILE A 127 -16.26 1.91 8.35
CA ILE A 127 -15.93 0.56 7.86
C ILE A 127 -16.69 0.18 6.58
N LYS A 128 -17.92 0.65 6.42
CA LYS A 128 -18.74 0.39 5.22
C LYS A 128 -18.09 0.94 3.94
N ASP A 129 -17.46 2.13 4.02
CA ASP A 129 -16.70 2.69 2.89
C ASP A 129 -15.45 1.85 2.59
N ALA A 130 -14.68 1.46 3.61
CA ALA A 130 -13.50 0.62 3.44
C ALA A 130 -13.82 -0.73 2.80
N LEU A 131 -14.91 -1.39 3.22
CA LEU A 131 -15.37 -2.65 2.65
C LEU A 131 -15.79 -2.50 1.18
N LYS A 132 -16.57 -1.45 0.86
CA LYS A 132 -16.98 -1.16 -0.52
C LYS A 132 -15.77 -0.96 -1.45
N ARG A 133 -14.74 -0.28 -0.96
CA ARG A 133 -13.47 -0.07 -1.68
C ARG A 133 -12.71 -1.38 -1.85
N ALA A 134 -12.54 -2.15 -0.79
CA ALA A 134 -11.85 -3.43 -0.84
C ALA A 134 -12.45 -4.36 -1.90
N GLU A 135 -13.78 -4.50 -1.93
CA GLU A 135 -14.46 -5.30 -2.96
C GLU A 135 -14.27 -4.76 -4.37
N ALA A 136 -14.38 -3.43 -4.55
CA ALA A 136 -14.21 -2.81 -5.85
C ALA A 136 -12.78 -2.97 -6.38
N TYR A 137 -11.78 -2.83 -5.52
CA TYR A 137 -10.38 -2.95 -5.89
C TYR A 137 -9.98 -4.40 -6.16
N SER A 138 -10.51 -5.34 -5.38
CA SER A 138 -10.35 -6.79 -5.64
C SER A 138 -10.94 -7.18 -7.00
N LYS A 139 -12.16 -6.70 -7.32
CA LYS A 139 -12.77 -6.88 -8.65
C LYS A 139 -11.96 -6.26 -9.78
N ALA A 140 -11.26 -5.17 -9.50
CA ALA A 140 -10.41 -4.48 -10.47
C ALA A 140 -9.08 -5.19 -10.73
N GLY A 141 -8.72 -6.21 -9.93
CA GLY A 141 -7.53 -7.02 -10.11
C GLY A 141 -6.45 -6.80 -9.04
N ALA A 142 -6.78 -6.16 -7.90
CA ALA A 142 -5.85 -6.14 -6.77
C ALA A 142 -5.63 -7.56 -6.24
N ASP A 143 -4.36 -7.94 -6.03
CA ASP A 143 -3.95 -9.26 -5.53
C ASP A 143 -4.00 -9.33 -4.00
N ALA A 144 -3.84 -8.19 -3.32
CA ALA A 144 -3.98 -8.07 -1.87
C ALA A 144 -4.55 -6.70 -1.49
N ILE A 145 -5.08 -6.60 -0.27
CA ILE A 145 -5.65 -5.38 0.28
C ILE A 145 -4.89 -4.99 1.55
N LEU A 146 -4.40 -3.75 1.60
CA LEU A 146 -3.90 -3.11 2.79
C LEU A 146 -4.95 -2.11 3.29
N VAL A 147 -5.47 -2.30 4.50
CA VAL A 147 -6.31 -1.31 5.17
C VAL A 147 -5.49 -0.59 6.23
N HIS A 148 -5.35 0.73 6.08
CA HIS A 148 -4.51 1.52 6.99
C HIS A 148 -5.35 2.15 8.10
N SER A 149 -4.83 2.15 9.33
CA SER A 149 -5.45 2.78 10.50
C SER A 149 -4.41 3.53 11.33
N LYS A 150 -4.83 4.67 11.89
CA LYS A 150 -4.05 5.46 12.85
C LYS A 150 -4.41 5.21 14.31
N GLU A 151 -5.41 4.36 14.55
CA GLU A 151 -5.83 4.02 15.90
C GLU A 151 -4.77 3.18 16.61
N LYS A 152 -4.58 3.42 17.92
CA LYS A 152 -3.66 2.64 18.76
C LYS A 152 -4.18 1.22 19.03
N ASN A 153 -5.49 1.03 18.93
CA ASN A 153 -6.15 -0.25 19.12
C ASN A 153 -6.46 -0.89 17.75
N PRO A 154 -6.13 -2.16 17.52
CA PRO A 154 -6.33 -2.84 16.24
C PRO A 154 -7.79 -3.22 15.94
N SER A 155 -8.74 -2.95 16.84
CA SER A 155 -10.16 -3.36 16.69
C SER A 155 -10.79 -2.95 15.37
N GLN A 156 -10.39 -1.78 14.86
CA GLN A 156 -10.91 -1.26 13.59
C GLN A 156 -10.49 -2.12 12.40
N ILE A 157 -9.21 -2.50 12.32
CA ILE A 157 -8.71 -3.36 11.24
C ILE A 157 -9.17 -4.81 11.42
N PHE A 158 -9.30 -5.30 12.65
CA PHE A 158 -9.83 -6.64 12.93
C PHE A 158 -11.31 -6.76 12.55
N SER A 159 -12.12 -5.74 12.87
CA SER A 159 -13.51 -5.68 12.44
C SER A 159 -13.65 -5.66 10.91
N PHE A 160 -12.75 -4.91 10.23
CA PHE A 160 -12.70 -4.91 8.77
C PHE A 160 -12.34 -6.30 8.24
N ALA A 161 -11.26 -6.91 8.73
CA ALA A 161 -10.80 -8.23 8.30
C ALA A 161 -11.88 -9.30 8.46
N LYS A 162 -12.53 -9.36 9.63
CA LYS A 162 -13.64 -10.29 9.91
C LYS A 162 -14.81 -10.14 8.92
N LYS A 163 -15.14 -8.91 8.53
CA LYS A 163 -16.24 -8.65 7.58
C LYS A 163 -15.81 -8.92 6.15
N PHE A 164 -14.61 -8.47 5.75
CA PHE A 164 -14.11 -8.66 4.40
C PHE A 164 -13.86 -10.12 4.06
N LYS A 165 -13.43 -10.94 5.04
CA LYS A 165 -13.28 -12.40 4.88
C LYS A 165 -14.55 -13.11 4.41
N LYS A 166 -15.73 -12.50 4.66
CA LYS A 166 -17.03 -13.05 4.20
C LYS A 166 -17.38 -12.65 2.76
N SER A 167 -16.61 -11.76 2.15
CA SER A 167 -16.85 -11.32 0.78
C SER A 167 -16.34 -12.38 -0.21
N LYS A 168 -17.11 -12.62 -1.26
CA LYS A 168 -16.66 -13.45 -2.40
C LYS A 168 -15.45 -12.86 -3.16
N PHE A 169 -15.13 -11.60 -2.88
CA PHE A 169 -13.98 -10.89 -3.44
C PHE A 169 -12.82 -10.77 -2.44
N PHE A 170 -12.83 -11.59 -1.40
CA PHE A 170 -11.75 -11.62 -0.42
C PHE A 170 -10.39 -11.82 -1.08
N LYS A 171 -9.42 -11.06 -0.63
CA LYS A 171 -8.00 -11.13 -1.01
C LYS A 171 -7.14 -11.14 0.25
N PRO A 172 -5.90 -11.65 0.20
CA PRO A 172 -4.95 -11.56 1.30
C PRO A 172 -4.86 -10.16 1.88
N LEU A 173 -4.73 -10.07 3.21
CA LEU A 173 -4.68 -8.80 3.92
C LEU A 173 -3.26 -8.46 4.35
N VAL A 174 -2.90 -7.19 4.19
CA VAL A 174 -1.62 -6.62 4.60
C VAL A 174 -1.84 -5.67 5.77
N ALA A 175 -1.05 -5.79 6.83
CA ALA A 175 -1.05 -4.92 8.00
C ALA A 175 0.24 -4.10 8.09
N VAL A 176 0.11 -2.85 8.57
CA VAL A 176 1.25 -1.97 8.94
C VAL A 176 1.04 -1.50 10.38
N PRO A 177 1.56 -2.21 11.40
CA PRO A 177 1.23 -1.97 12.80
C PRO A 177 1.98 -0.80 13.43
N SER A 178 2.28 0.27 12.69
CA SER A 178 2.99 1.44 13.22
C SER A 178 2.22 2.15 14.34
N SER A 179 0.89 2.26 14.22
CA SER A 179 0.05 2.92 15.23
C SER A 179 -0.38 1.97 16.36
N TYR A 180 -0.64 0.71 16.04
CA TYR A 180 -1.04 -0.35 16.97
C TYR A 180 0.12 -1.33 17.26
N SER A 181 1.29 -0.77 17.52
CA SER A 181 2.57 -1.48 17.68
C SER A 181 2.62 -2.50 18.84
N LYS A 182 1.67 -2.40 19.78
CA LYS A 182 1.51 -3.39 20.88
C LYS A 182 0.77 -4.67 20.46
N THR A 183 0.33 -4.76 19.19
CA THR A 183 -0.40 -5.93 18.68
C THR A 183 0.62 -7.00 18.28
N TYR A 184 0.48 -8.19 18.83
CA TYR A 184 1.34 -9.32 18.47
C TYR A 184 1.01 -9.87 17.06
N GLU A 185 2.03 -10.38 16.37
CA GLU A 185 1.85 -11.02 15.05
C GLU A 185 0.82 -12.14 15.08
N LYS A 186 0.84 -12.98 16.13
CA LYS A 186 -0.15 -14.06 16.33
C LYS A 186 -1.60 -13.56 16.27
N ASP A 187 -1.86 -12.35 16.78
CA ASP A 187 -3.20 -11.77 16.77
C ASP A 187 -3.56 -11.26 15.36
N LEU A 188 -2.60 -10.71 14.63
CA LEU A 188 -2.78 -10.33 13.22
C LEU A 188 -3.07 -11.57 12.35
N ILE A 189 -2.29 -12.63 12.50
CA ILE A 189 -2.48 -13.90 11.77
C ILE A 189 -3.86 -14.48 12.09
N LYS A 190 -4.24 -14.58 13.38
CA LYS A 190 -5.56 -15.06 13.83
C LYS A 190 -6.71 -14.28 13.21
N ASN A 191 -6.54 -12.98 12.99
CA ASN A 191 -7.52 -12.12 12.35
C ASN A 191 -7.44 -12.10 10.82
N GLY A 192 -6.58 -12.94 10.20
CA GLY A 192 -6.55 -13.17 8.76
C GLY A 192 -5.64 -12.25 7.97
N PHE A 193 -4.67 -11.61 8.63
CA PHE A 193 -3.60 -10.88 7.93
C PHE A 193 -2.50 -11.85 7.50
N SER A 194 -2.11 -11.78 6.23
CA SER A 194 -1.12 -12.67 5.61
C SER A 194 0.27 -12.04 5.52
N VAL A 195 0.36 -10.71 5.53
CA VAL A 195 1.61 -9.96 5.45
C VAL A 195 1.61 -8.86 6.51
N VAL A 196 2.71 -8.73 7.23
CA VAL A 196 2.94 -7.65 8.20
C VAL A 196 4.16 -6.85 7.78
N ILE A 197 3.98 -5.53 7.61
CA ILE A 197 5.05 -4.61 7.21
C ILE A 197 5.48 -3.80 8.42
N TYR A 198 6.71 -3.98 8.86
CA TYR A 198 7.38 -3.17 9.88
C TYR A 198 8.04 -1.96 9.22
N ALA A 199 7.24 -0.95 8.91
CA ALA A 199 7.61 0.14 8.00
C ALA A 199 8.75 1.03 8.51
N ASN A 200 8.77 1.39 9.79
CA ASN A 200 9.66 2.40 10.35
C ASN A 200 10.45 1.94 11.57
N GLN A 201 10.32 0.68 11.96
CA GLN A 201 10.93 0.18 13.19
C GLN A 201 12.46 0.17 13.12
N MET A 202 13.03 0.05 11.93
CA MET A 202 14.48 0.08 11.70
C MET A 202 15.07 1.49 11.60
N LEU A 203 14.22 2.53 11.55
CA LEU A 203 14.63 3.94 11.46
C LEU A 203 14.56 4.69 12.80
N ARG A 204 14.14 4.02 13.87
CA ARG A 204 13.92 4.62 15.20
C ARG A 204 15.03 4.29 16.18
#